data_f4b07f8f71e2214f42c38862b73d2e1a
#
_entry.id   f4b07f8f71e2214f42c38862b73d2e1a
#
_cell.length_a   1.000
_cell.length_b   1.000
_cell.length_c   1.000
_cell.angle_alpha   90.00
_cell.angle_beta   90.00
_cell.angle_gamma   90.00
#
_symmetry.space_group_name_H-M   'P 1'
#
loop_
_entity.id
_entity.type
_entity.pdbx_description
1 polymer ?
#
loop_
_entity_poly.entity_id
_entity_poly.type
_entity_poly.pdbx_seq_one_letter_code
_entity_poly.pdbx_strand_id
1 'polypeptide(L)'
;RSLLPGDSAEPLPSAVPAAVAPPPSRGDLRDVRGQSGAKRALEIAAAGGHSVLMVGPPGSGKSMLAQRFAGLLPPLTHDESIESAALLSLTGAAAAHTWGERVLRSPHHSASSAALVGGGSPPRPGEISLAHHGVLFLDELPEFQRHALEALREPLETGRVTISRAARQADFPARFQLLAAMNPCPCGHLGSALRACRCTPDVVARYQGRL
;
A
#
# COMPACT_ATOMS: atom_id res chain seq x y z
N ARG A 1 39.08 -1.98 2.18
CA ARG A 1 40.30 -1.14 1.98
C ARG A 1 40.44 -0.26 3.21
N SER A 2 41.65 -0.23 3.78
CA SER A 2 41.94 0.40 5.04
C SER A 2 41.82 1.93 4.97
N LEU A 3 41.08 2.50 5.91
CA LEU A 3 40.97 3.95 6.12
C LEU A 3 42.01 4.45 7.15
N LEU A 4 43.16 3.82 7.23
CA LEU A 4 44.22 4.24 8.20
C LEU A 4 45.00 5.44 7.65
N PRO A 5 45.32 6.45 8.49
CA PRO A 5 46.11 7.62 8.06
C PRO A 5 47.57 7.18 7.82
N GLY A 6 48.04 7.36 6.60
CA GLY A 6 49.41 7.08 6.20
C GLY A 6 49.61 6.40 4.84
N ASP A 7 48.55 5.79 4.29
CA ASP A 7 48.58 5.34 2.91
C ASP A 7 48.11 6.47 1.98
N SER A 8 48.71 6.58 0.80
CA SER A 8 48.25 7.46 -0.29
C SER A 8 46.85 7.04 -0.69
N ALA A 9 45.87 7.49 0.07
CA ALA A 9 44.47 7.16 -0.17
C ALA A 9 44.06 7.77 -1.50
N GLU A 10 43.80 6.93 -2.50
CA GLU A 10 43.03 7.35 -3.67
C GLU A 10 41.78 8.08 -3.20
N PRO A 11 41.50 9.29 -3.73
CA PRO A 11 40.30 10.00 -3.36
C PRO A 11 39.09 9.09 -3.60
N LEU A 12 38.21 8.99 -2.60
CA LEU A 12 36.98 8.25 -2.74
C LEU A 12 36.24 8.77 -3.99
N PRO A 13 35.79 7.90 -4.89
CA PRO A 13 35.04 8.35 -6.03
C PRO A 13 33.82 9.15 -5.54
N SER A 14 33.72 10.39 -6.00
CA SER A 14 32.55 11.22 -5.70
C SER A 14 31.30 10.49 -6.21
N ALA A 15 30.34 10.27 -5.34
CA ALA A 15 29.06 9.71 -5.72
C ALA A 15 28.37 10.70 -6.68
N VAL A 16 28.42 10.41 -7.97
CA VAL A 16 27.61 11.13 -8.95
C VAL A 16 26.17 10.65 -8.74
N PRO A 17 25.22 11.55 -8.42
CA PRO A 17 23.82 11.15 -8.35
C PRO A 17 23.45 10.51 -9.69
N ALA A 18 23.03 9.25 -9.67
CA ALA A 18 22.47 8.62 -10.85
C ALA A 18 21.33 9.51 -11.33
N ALA A 19 21.31 9.84 -12.63
CA ALA A 19 20.20 10.57 -13.21
C ALA A 19 18.92 9.79 -12.86
N VAL A 20 18.08 10.38 -12.02
CA VAL A 20 16.79 9.78 -11.64
C VAL A 20 15.99 9.71 -12.92
N ALA A 21 15.77 8.50 -13.44
CA ALA A 21 14.88 8.32 -14.57
C ALA A 21 13.52 8.94 -14.21
N PRO A 22 12.89 9.68 -15.14
CA PRO A 22 11.56 10.21 -14.87
C PRO A 22 10.66 9.05 -14.42
N PRO A 23 9.87 9.23 -13.36
CA PRO A 23 9.00 8.18 -12.86
C PRO A 23 8.12 7.66 -13.98
N PRO A 24 7.84 6.36 -14.05
CA PRO A 24 6.90 5.83 -15.02
C PRO A 24 5.59 6.60 -14.86
N SER A 25 5.03 7.07 -15.98
CA SER A 25 3.80 7.87 -15.96
C SER A 25 2.72 7.11 -15.24
N ARG A 26 2.42 7.50 -14.01
CA ARG A 26 1.26 6.97 -13.28
C ARG A 26 0.03 7.44 -14.02
N GLY A 27 -0.92 6.54 -14.25
CA GLY A 27 -2.19 6.92 -14.87
C GLY A 27 -2.84 8.04 -14.06
N ASP A 28 -3.43 9.01 -14.74
CA ASP A 28 -4.12 10.15 -14.15
C ASP A 28 -5.61 9.84 -14.00
N LEU A 29 -6.28 10.40 -12.99
CA LEU A 29 -7.74 10.29 -12.85
C LEU A 29 -8.51 10.88 -14.03
N ARG A 30 -7.94 11.84 -14.77
CA ARG A 30 -8.55 12.39 -16.00
C ARG A 30 -8.73 11.32 -17.08
N ASP A 31 -7.91 10.26 -17.08
CA ASP A 31 -8.03 9.15 -18.04
C ASP A 31 -9.27 8.28 -17.78
N VAL A 32 -9.84 8.36 -16.57
CA VAL A 32 -11.05 7.64 -16.19
C VAL A 32 -12.26 8.38 -16.73
N ARG A 33 -12.99 7.74 -17.64
CA ARG A 33 -14.23 8.32 -18.17
C ARG A 33 -15.39 8.13 -17.20
N GLY A 34 -16.17 9.19 -16.99
CA GLY A 34 -17.27 9.18 -16.03
C GLY A 34 -16.79 9.09 -14.57
N GLN A 35 -17.55 8.40 -13.73
CA GLN A 35 -17.22 8.14 -12.31
C GLN A 35 -16.99 9.42 -11.48
N SER A 36 -17.68 10.52 -11.77
CA SER A 36 -17.46 11.82 -11.14
C SER A 36 -17.57 11.76 -9.62
N GLY A 37 -18.54 11.03 -9.08
CA GLY A 37 -18.69 10.85 -7.62
C GLY A 37 -17.52 10.11 -6.98
N ALA A 38 -17.05 9.03 -7.61
CA ALA A 38 -15.90 8.28 -7.11
C ALA A 38 -14.61 9.09 -7.21
N LYS A 39 -14.39 9.80 -8.31
CA LYS A 39 -13.25 10.71 -8.47
C LYS A 39 -13.24 11.77 -7.38
N ARG A 40 -14.38 12.43 -7.13
CA ARG A 40 -14.50 13.45 -6.10
C ARG A 40 -14.24 12.89 -4.70
N ALA A 41 -14.74 11.70 -4.39
CA ALA A 41 -14.46 11.03 -3.12
C ALA A 41 -12.96 10.74 -2.95
N LEU A 42 -12.28 10.30 -4.01
CA LEU A 42 -10.82 10.07 -3.96
C LEU A 42 -10.02 11.37 -3.80
N GLU A 43 -10.41 12.46 -4.47
CA GLU A 43 -9.78 13.78 -4.26
C GLU A 43 -9.90 14.25 -2.80
N ILE A 44 -11.10 14.13 -2.20
CA ILE A 44 -11.32 14.47 -0.80
C ILE A 44 -10.48 13.58 0.12
N ALA A 45 -10.45 12.28 -0.15
CA ALA A 45 -9.66 11.33 0.62
C ALA A 45 -8.16 11.62 0.52
N ALA A 46 -7.66 11.95 -0.67
CA ALA A 46 -6.26 12.32 -0.88
C ALA A 46 -5.89 13.60 -0.10
N ALA A 47 -6.75 14.62 -0.16
CA ALA A 47 -6.51 15.88 0.53
C ALA A 47 -6.60 15.76 2.06
N GLY A 48 -7.48 14.89 2.57
CA GLY A 48 -7.69 14.74 4.01
C GLY A 48 -6.94 13.57 4.65
N GLY A 49 -6.18 12.77 3.89
CA GLY A 49 -5.51 11.57 4.42
C GLY A 49 -6.50 10.46 4.84
N HIS A 50 -7.69 10.42 4.24
CA HIS A 50 -8.74 9.49 4.66
C HIS A 50 -8.59 8.11 4.01
N SER A 51 -8.86 7.05 4.79
CA SER A 51 -9.05 5.71 4.25
C SER A 51 -10.36 5.61 3.44
N VAL A 52 -10.37 4.80 2.38
CA VAL A 52 -11.52 4.65 1.48
C VAL A 52 -11.86 3.18 1.28
N LEU A 53 -13.15 2.86 1.41
CA LEU A 53 -13.70 1.58 0.97
C LEU A 53 -14.56 1.79 -0.28
N MET A 54 -14.15 1.17 -1.38
CA MET A 54 -14.90 1.18 -2.65
C MET A 54 -15.76 -0.07 -2.75
N VAL A 55 -17.08 0.11 -2.83
CA VAL A 55 -18.03 -0.99 -3.01
C VAL A 55 -18.69 -0.86 -4.37
N GLY A 56 -18.66 -1.92 -5.16
CA GLY A 56 -19.27 -1.90 -6.49
C GLY A 56 -19.16 -3.23 -7.22
N PRO A 57 -19.92 -3.44 -8.30
CA PRO A 57 -19.92 -4.68 -9.06
C PRO A 57 -18.55 -4.94 -9.72
N PRO A 58 -18.27 -6.19 -10.14
CA PRO A 58 -17.10 -6.48 -10.95
C PRO A 58 -17.06 -5.62 -12.21
N GLY A 59 -15.86 -5.19 -12.63
CA GLY A 59 -15.68 -4.35 -13.81
C GLY A 59 -16.07 -2.87 -13.64
N SER A 60 -16.45 -2.43 -12.43
CA SER A 60 -16.78 -1.01 -12.17
C SER A 60 -15.56 -0.08 -12.08
N GLY A 61 -14.34 -0.59 -12.26
CA GLY A 61 -13.12 0.22 -12.30
C GLY A 61 -12.49 0.53 -10.95
N LYS A 62 -12.85 -0.17 -9.87
CA LYS A 62 -12.31 0.05 -8.52
C LYS A 62 -10.78 -0.01 -8.48
N SER A 63 -10.19 -1.09 -9.00
CA SER A 63 -8.74 -1.28 -9.02
C SER A 63 -8.04 -0.24 -9.92
N MET A 64 -8.68 0.17 -11.03
CA MET A 64 -8.19 1.22 -11.90
C MET A 64 -8.14 2.58 -11.19
N LEU A 65 -9.15 2.90 -10.39
CA LEU A 65 -9.21 4.11 -9.57
C LEU A 65 -8.13 4.09 -8.47
N ALA A 66 -7.97 2.95 -7.79
CA ALA A 66 -6.95 2.78 -6.75
C ALA A 66 -5.53 2.97 -7.28
N GLN A 67 -5.22 2.43 -8.47
CA GLN A 67 -3.91 2.61 -9.12
C GLN A 67 -3.58 4.07 -9.41
N ARG A 68 -4.59 4.90 -9.65
CA ARG A 68 -4.42 6.34 -9.94
C ARG A 68 -4.40 7.21 -8.70
N PHE A 69 -4.83 6.66 -7.57
CA PHE A 69 -4.94 7.41 -6.31
C PHE A 69 -3.60 7.95 -5.82
N ALA A 70 -2.53 7.15 -5.92
CA ALA A 70 -1.21 7.59 -5.49
C ALA A 70 -0.70 8.82 -6.26
N GLY A 71 -1.19 9.04 -7.49
CA GLY A 71 -0.90 10.22 -8.30
C GLY A 71 -1.61 11.51 -7.84
N LEU A 72 -2.63 11.40 -6.98
CA LEU A 72 -3.30 12.56 -6.37
C LEU A 72 -2.56 13.09 -5.14
N LEU A 73 -1.71 12.25 -4.54
CA LEU A 73 -1.01 12.62 -3.32
C LEU A 73 0.18 13.53 -3.67
N PRO A 74 0.50 14.52 -2.80
CA PRO A 74 1.69 15.33 -2.99
C PRO A 74 2.94 14.43 -2.94
N PRO A 75 4.04 14.82 -3.61
CA PRO A 75 5.30 14.08 -3.52
C PRO A 75 5.76 13.97 -2.07
N LEU A 76 6.59 12.98 -1.78
CA LEU A 76 7.20 12.83 -0.46
C LEU A 76 8.09 14.03 -0.17
N THR A 77 8.09 14.47 1.09
CA THR A 77 9.12 15.39 1.59
C THR A 77 10.48 14.67 1.60
N HIS A 78 11.55 15.43 1.82
CA HIS A 78 12.90 14.85 1.90
C HIS A 78 13.00 13.81 3.03
N ASP A 79 12.47 14.12 4.21
CA ASP A 79 12.50 13.22 5.38
C ASP A 79 11.66 11.97 5.14
N GLU A 80 10.44 12.11 4.61
CA GLU A 80 9.59 10.99 4.22
C GLU A 80 10.27 10.09 3.16
N SER A 81 11.03 10.68 2.24
CA SER A 81 11.78 9.95 1.21
C SER A 81 12.90 9.11 1.82
N ILE A 82 13.62 9.66 2.83
CA ILE A 82 14.65 8.94 3.57
C ILE A 82 14.06 7.76 4.33
N GLU A 83 12.96 7.96 5.06
CA GLU A 83 12.29 6.90 5.83
C GLU A 83 11.82 5.77 4.90
N SER A 84 11.17 6.10 3.78
CA SER A 84 10.71 5.12 2.80
C SER A 84 11.87 4.36 2.15
N ALA A 85 12.94 5.06 1.78
CA ALA A 85 14.13 4.44 1.20
C ALA A 85 14.85 3.51 2.18
N ALA A 86 14.91 3.87 3.46
CA ALA A 86 15.48 3.02 4.50
C ALA A 86 14.70 1.70 4.64
N LEU A 87 13.36 1.74 4.64
CA LEU A 87 12.53 0.54 4.67
C LEU A 87 12.73 -0.34 3.44
N LEU A 88 12.75 0.25 2.24
CA LEU A 88 12.97 -0.49 1.00
C LEU A 88 14.33 -1.16 0.96
N SER A 89 15.37 -0.52 1.50
CA SER A 89 16.73 -1.08 1.55
C SER A 89 16.80 -2.39 2.34
N LEU A 90 15.95 -2.56 3.37
CA LEU A 90 15.88 -3.79 4.16
C LEU A 90 15.36 -5.00 3.36
N THR A 91 14.70 -4.76 2.24
CA THR A 91 14.22 -5.83 1.35
C THR A 91 15.21 -6.18 0.24
N GLY A 92 16.31 -5.45 0.11
CA GLY A 92 17.25 -5.56 -1.00
C GLY A 92 16.79 -4.90 -2.28
N ALA A 93 15.65 -4.19 -2.26
CA ALA A 93 15.15 -3.43 -3.41
C ALA A 93 15.93 -2.11 -3.55
N ALA A 94 16.25 -1.73 -4.79
CA ALA A 94 16.91 -0.45 -5.06
C ALA A 94 15.91 0.70 -4.85
N ALA A 95 16.10 1.49 -3.81
CA ALA A 95 15.25 2.63 -3.48
C ALA A 95 15.40 3.82 -4.45
N ALA A 96 16.45 3.82 -5.29
CA ALA A 96 16.77 4.95 -6.16
C ALA A 96 15.70 5.28 -7.20
N HIS A 97 14.91 4.28 -7.64
CA HIS A 97 13.88 4.48 -8.67
C HIS A 97 12.56 5.05 -8.14
N THR A 98 12.37 5.09 -6.82
CA THR A 98 11.14 5.56 -6.18
C THR A 98 11.36 6.76 -5.27
N TRP A 99 12.53 7.41 -5.36
CA TRP A 99 12.85 8.57 -4.54
C TRP A 99 11.86 9.72 -4.76
N GLY A 100 11.28 10.20 -3.68
CA GLY A 100 10.28 11.29 -3.71
C GLY A 100 8.87 10.84 -4.11
N GLU A 101 8.67 9.58 -4.48
CA GLU A 101 7.36 9.06 -4.87
C GLU A 101 6.64 8.31 -3.76
N ARG A 102 5.33 8.55 -3.65
CA ARG A 102 4.49 7.75 -2.76
C ARG A 102 4.24 6.38 -3.38
N VAL A 103 4.67 5.34 -2.68
CA VAL A 103 4.51 3.95 -3.14
C VAL A 103 3.03 3.52 -3.07
N LEU A 104 2.61 2.70 -4.03
CA LEU A 104 1.35 1.96 -3.97
C LEU A 104 1.71 0.48 -3.77
N ARG A 105 1.31 -0.07 -2.64
CA ARG A 105 1.43 -1.51 -2.35
C ARG A 105 0.07 -2.17 -2.52
N SER A 106 0.02 -3.23 -3.28
CA SER A 106 -1.23 -3.96 -3.57
C SER A 106 -1.00 -5.46 -3.40
N PRO A 107 -0.93 -5.96 -2.16
CA PRO A 107 -0.78 -7.38 -1.91
C PRO A 107 -2.01 -8.14 -2.40
N HIS A 108 -1.79 -9.35 -2.92
CA HIS A 108 -2.88 -10.23 -3.31
C HIS A 108 -3.64 -10.73 -2.05
N HIS A 109 -4.93 -10.97 -2.15
CA HIS A 109 -5.76 -11.42 -1.00
C HIS A 109 -5.29 -12.75 -0.40
N SER A 110 -4.56 -13.59 -1.14
CA SER A 110 -3.92 -14.81 -0.63
C SER A 110 -2.63 -14.57 0.17
N ALA A 111 -2.19 -13.31 0.31
CA ALA A 111 -1.00 -12.98 1.09
C ALA A 111 -1.16 -13.44 2.54
N SER A 112 -0.12 -14.09 3.07
CA SER A 112 -0.11 -14.51 4.46
C SER A 112 0.00 -13.29 5.40
N SER A 113 -0.42 -13.43 6.66
CA SER A 113 -0.22 -12.41 7.68
C SER A 113 1.26 -12.00 7.80
N ALA A 114 2.18 -12.96 7.67
CA ALA A 114 3.62 -12.68 7.68
C ALA A 114 4.08 -11.86 6.46
N ALA A 115 3.45 -12.02 5.30
CA ALA A 115 3.74 -11.19 4.13
C ALA A 115 3.24 -9.75 4.34
N LEU A 116 2.09 -9.57 5.01
CA LEU A 116 1.53 -8.25 5.29
C LEU A 116 2.28 -7.53 6.42
N VAL A 117 2.45 -8.18 7.55
CA VAL A 117 3.05 -7.60 8.76
C VAL A 117 4.58 -7.57 8.67
N GLY A 118 5.14 -8.63 8.11
CA GLY A 118 6.57 -8.88 8.12
C GLY A 118 6.95 -10.05 9.03
N GLY A 119 8.23 -10.36 9.06
CA GLY A 119 8.74 -11.50 9.85
C GLY A 119 10.14 -11.89 9.45
N GLY A 120 10.50 -13.13 9.77
CA GLY A 120 11.83 -13.69 9.47
C GLY A 120 12.82 -13.55 10.62
N SER A 121 14.02 -14.06 10.39
CA SER A 121 15.17 -13.92 11.30
C SER A 121 16.43 -13.64 10.45
N PRO A 122 16.89 -12.38 10.42
CA PRO A 122 16.40 -11.19 11.14
C PRO A 122 15.00 -10.73 10.70
N PRO A 123 14.29 -9.98 11.58
CA PRO A 123 12.98 -9.41 11.22
C PRO A 123 13.07 -8.50 9.99
N ARG A 124 12.12 -8.65 9.05
CA ARG A 124 12.01 -7.83 7.85
C ARG A 124 10.62 -7.19 7.76
N PRO A 125 10.50 -5.96 7.25
CA PRO A 125 9.21 -5.31 7.06
C PRO A 125 8.34 -6.06 6.04
N GLY A 126 7.02 -6.09 6.29
CA GLY A 126 6.02 -6.59 5.34
C GLY A 126 5.40 -5.47 4.52
N GLU A 127 4.38 -5.82 3.72
CA GLU A 127 3.69 -4.91 2.79
C GLU A 127 3.11 -3.67 3.49
N ILE A 128 2.65 -3.81 4.74
CA ILE A 128 2.10 -2.73 5.56
C ILE A 128 3.18 -1.66 5.82
N SER A 129 4.37 -2.09 6.27
CA SER A 129 5.49 -1.17 6.50
C SER A 129 6.08 -0.64 5.21
N LEU A 130 6.11 -1.44 4.15
CA LEU A 130 6.58 -1.01 2.82
C LEU A 130 5.64 0.00 2.15
N ALA A 131 4.40 0.12 2.64
CA ALA A 131 3.46 1.16 2.23
C ALA A 131 3.64 2.50 2.98
N HIS A 132 4.63 2.58 3.88
CA HIS A 132 4.88 3.77 4.69
C HIS A 132 4.98 5.04 3.85
N HIS A 133 4.30 6.12 4.28
CA HIS A 133 4.11 7.38 3.55
C HIS A 133 3.46 7.23 2.17
N GLY A 134 2.91 6.07 1.86
CA GLY A 134 2.26 5.75 0.59
C GLY A 134 0.84 5.25 0.78
N VAL A 135 0.45 4.34 -0.11
CA VAL A 135 -0.90 3.78 -0.18
C VAL A 135 -0.83 2.26 -0.08
N LEU A 136 -1.63 1.68 0.81
CA LEU A 136 -1.90 0.26 0.85
C LEU A 136 -3.28 0.01 0.21
N PHE A 137 -3.31 -0.71 -0.89
CA PHE A 137 -4.54 -1.08 -1.57
C PHE A 137 -4.86 -2.56 -1.39
N LEU A 138 -6.02 -2.85 -0.81
CA LEU A 138 -6.53 -4.20 -0.61
C LEU A 138 -7.73 -4.43 -1.52
N ASP A 139 -7.51 -5.12 -2.64
CA ASP A 139 -8.60 -5.52 -3.52
C ASP A 139 -9.24 -6.82 -3.01
N GLU A 140 -10.53 -6.99 -3.28
CA GLU A 140 -11.31 -8.14 -2.80
C GLU A 140 -11.22 -8.32 -1.27
N LEU A 141 -11.38 -7.23 -0.52
CA LEU A 141 -11.18 -7.17 0.92
C LEU A 141 -11.78 -8.36 1.72
N PRO A 142 -13.02 -8.83 1.45
CA PRO A 142 -13.59 -9.97 2.19
C PRO A 142 -12.92 -11.33 1.89
N GLU A 143 -12.04 -11.42 0.88
CA GLU A 143 -11.32 -12.65 0.56
C GLU A 143 -10.00 -12.78 1.33
N PHE A 144 -9.54 -11.70 1.97
CA PHE A 144 -8.40 -11.79 2.88
C PHE A 144 -8.73 -12.64 4.10
N GLN A 145 -7.73 -13.34 4.60
CA GLN A 145 -7.85 -14.08 5.84
C GLN A 145 -8.11 -13.11 7.01
N ARG A 146 -9.05 -13.46 7.90
CA ARG A 146 -9.47 -12.60 9.00
C ARG A 146 -8.31 -12.10 9.86
N HIS A 147 -7.39 -12.98 10.23
CA HIS A 147 -6.21 -12.60 11.01
C HIS A 147 -5.25 -11.65 10.28
N ALA A 148 -5.27 -11.66 8.95
CA ALA A 148 -4.51 -10.70 8.13
C ALA A 148 -5.14 -9.30 8.17
N LEU A 149 -6.48 -9.23 8.18
CA LEU A 149 -7.20 -7.95 8.35
C LEU A 149 -7.09 -7.42 9.79
N GLU A 150 -7.15 -8.30 10.78
CA GLU A 150 -6.95 -7.93 12.20
C GLU A 150 -5.56 -7.32 12.43
N ALA A 151 -4.54 -7.77 11.71
CA ALA A 151 -3.19 -7.23 11.79
C ALA A 151 -3.04 -5.79 11.28
N LEU A 152 -4.05 -5.25 10.59
CA LEU A 152 -4.07 -3.85 10.16
C LEU A 152 -4.49 -2.88 11.26
N ARG A 153 -5.12 -3.36 12.34
CA ARG A 153 -5.66 -2.49 13.40
C ARG A 153 -4.56 -1.69 14.09
N GLU A 154 -3.51 -2.37 14.54
CA GLU A 154 -2.39 -1.73 15.21
C GLU A 154 -1.75 -0.63 14.34
N PRO A 155 -1.32 -0.88 13.09
CA PRO A 155 -0.72 0.15 12.26
C PRO A 155 -1.68 1.29 11.88
N LEU A 156 -2.97 1.03 11.73
CA LEU A 156 -3.95 2.10 11.46
C LEU A 156 -4.15 3.03 12.67
N GLU A 157 -4.01 2.52 13.89
CA GLU A 157 -4.15 3.29 15.12
C GLU A 157 -2.83 3.97 15.53
N THR A 158 -1.72 3.23 15.45
CA THR A 158 -0.43 3.68 16.01
C THR A 158 0.56 4.21 14.97
N GLY A 159 0.35 3.90 13.69
CA GLY A 159 1.30 4.19 12.60
C GLY A 159 2.57 3.32 12.67
N ARG A 160 2.54 2.18 13.36
CA ARG A 160 3.67 1.26 13.53
C ARG A 160 3.22 -0.19 13.48
N VAL A 161 4.16 -1.07 13.17
CA VAL A 161 4.00 -2.53 13.24
C VAL A 161 5.09 -3.08 14.14
N THR A 162 4.70 -3.82 15.16
CA THR A 162 5.62 -4.51 16.06
C THR A 162 5.73 -5.98 15.70
N ILE A 163 6.93 -6.42 15.32
CA ILE A 163 7.22 -7.82 15.06
C ILE A 163 7.97 -8.39 16.26
N SER A 164 7.31 -9.29 16.99
CA SER A 164 7.92 -10.00 18.10
C SER A 164 8.19 -11.45 17.71
N ARG A 165 9.44 -11.88 17.81
CA ARG A 165 9.89 -13.27 17.61
C ARG A 165 10.86 -13.66 18.70
N ALA A 166 10.71 -14.85 19.24
CA ALA A 166 11.42 -15.50 20.35
C ALA A 166 12.62 -14.78 21.01
N ALA A 167 13.55 -14.21 20.26
CA ALA A 167 14.74 -13.54 20.77
C ALA A 167 14.90 -12.08 20.30
N ARG A 168 14.00 -11.57 19.43
CA ARG A 168 14.13 -10.23 18.85
C ARG A 168 12.75 -9.59 18.64
N GLN A 169 12.68 -8.33 18.99
CA GLN A 169 11.57 -7.44 18.68
C GLN A 169 12.07 -6.36 17.72
N ALA A 170 11.26 -6.01 16.73
CA ALA A 170 11.56 -4.93 15.82
C ALA A 170 10.27 -4.14 15.55
N ASP A 171 10.37 -2.81 15.61
CA ASP A 171 9.29 -1.90 15.30
C ASP A 171 9.57 -1.24 13.95
N PHE A 172 8.60 -1.31 13.05
CA PHE A 172 8.67 -0.68 11.74
C PHE A 172 7.61 0.42 11.64
N PRO A 173 7.94 1.58 11.08
CA PRO A 173 6.94 2.60 10.80
C PRO A 173 5.96 2.10 9.72
N ALA A 174 4.69 2.48 9.86
CA ALA A 174 3.61 2.01 9.00
C ALA A 174 2.48 3.06 8.89
N ARG A 175 2.83 4.30 8.59
CA ARG A 175 1.88 5.37 8.32
C ARG A 175 1.54 5.34 6.84
N PHE A 176 0.39 4.85 6.49
CA PHE A 176 -0.08 4.72 5.11
C PHE A 176 -1.54 5.15 5.00
N GLN A 177 -1.98 5.43 3.78
CA GLN A 177 -3.38 5.63 3.48
C GLN A 177 -3.97 4.33 2.98
N LEU A 178 -5.05 3.84 3.62
CA LEU A 178 -5.69 2.59 3.25
C LEU A 178 -6.74 2.83 2.19
N LEU A 179 -6.59 2.15 1.06
CA LEU A 179 -7.67 1.95 0.09
C LEU A 179 -8.08 0.48 0.12
N ALA A 180 -9.38 0.24 0.12
CA ALA A 180 -9.91 -1.10 0.02
C ALA A 180 -11.01 -1.15 -1.05
N ALA A 181 -11.16 -2.30 -1.67
CA ALA A 181 -12.22 -2.54 -2.62
C ALA A 181 -12.90 -3.87 -2.35
N MET A 182 -14.22 -3.91 -2.55
CA MET A 182 -15.00 -5.13 -2.45
C MET A 182 -16.17 -5.12 -3.40
N ASN A 183 -16.72 -6.30 -3.66
CA ASN A 183 -18.01 -6.44 -4.29
C ASN A 183 -19.14 -6.31 -3.25
N PRO A 184 -20.37 -5.92 -3.63
CA PRO A 184 -21.46 -5.76 -2.68
C PRO A 184 -21.98 -7.10 -2.13
N CYS A 185 -21.65 -8.21 -2.79
CA CYS A 185 -21.98 -9.58 -2.41
C CYS A 185 -21.08 -10.57 -3.16
N PRO A 186 -21.06 -11.87 -2.84
CA PRO A 186 -20.20 -12.84 -3.53
C PRO A 186 -20.41 -12.92 -5.05
N CYS A 187 -21.65 -12.78 -5.55
CA CYS A 187 -21.88 -12.75 -6.99
C CYS A 187 -21.61 -11.37 -7.62
N GLY A 188 -21.42 -10.32 -6.81
CA GLY A 188 -21.08 -8.97 -7.24
C GLY A 188 -22.25 -8.11 -7.73
N HIS A 189 -23.50 -8.63 -7.75
CA HIS A 189 -24.62 -7.98 -8.42
C HIS A 189 -25.72 -7.44 -7.49
N LEU A 190 -25.50 -7.43 -6.17
CA LEU A 190 -26.47 -6.84 -5.24
C LEU A 190 -26.62 -5.33 -5.54
N GLY A 191 -27.85 -4.88 -5.75
CA GLY A 191 -28.16 -3.50 -6.12
C GLY A 191 -27.83 -3.11 -7.58
N SER A 192 -27.40 -4.06 -8.43
CA SER A 192 -27.13 -3.80 -9.84
C SER A 192 -28.42 -3.69 -10.65
N ALA A 193 -28.55 -2.63 -11.46
CA ALA A 193 -29.63 -2.48 -12.41
C ALA A 193 -29.45 -3.38 -13.67
N LEU A 194 -28.23 -3.83 -13.96
CA LEU A 194 -27.90 -4.57 -15.17
C LEU A 194 -28.06 -6.09 -15.02
N ARG A 195 -27.91 -6.61 -13.81
CA ARG A 195 -27.95 -8.06 -13.53
C ARG A 195 -28.50 -8.34 -12.15
N ALA A 196 -29.47 -9.25 -12.07
CA ALA A 196 -30.08 -9.65 -10.80
C ALA A 196 -29.07 -10.38 -9.90
N CYS A 197 -29.07 -10.04 -8.62
CA CYS A 197 -28.32 -10.74 -7.61
C CYS A 197 -28.93 -12.14 -7.38
N ARG A 198 -28.05 -13.16 -7.22
CA ARG A 198 -28.45 -14.56 -6.95
C ARG A 198 -28.13 -14.99 -5.50
N CYS A 199 -27.59 -14.10 -4.70
CA CYS A 199 -27.22 -14.40 -3.32
C CYS A 199 -28.46 -14.29 -2.41
N THR A 200 -28.60 -15.23 -1.48
CA THR A 200 -29.58 -15.11 -0.41
C THR A 200 -29.14 -14.04 0.61
N PRO A 201 -30.08 -13.44 1.37
CA PRO A 201 -29.74 -12.45 2.39
C PRO A 201 -28.67 -12.94 3.39
N ASP A 202 -28.75 -14.20 3.82
CA ASP A 202 -27.76 -14.79 4.75
C ASP A 202 -26.37 -14.89 4.16
N VAL A 203 -26.27 -15.21 2.85
CA VAL A 203 -24.99 -15.26 2.14
C VAL A 203 -24.38 -13.87 2.04
N VAL A 204 -25.21 -12.85 1.76
CA VAL A 204 -24.77 -11.45 1.71
C VAL A 204 -24.27 -10.99 3.09
N ALA A 205 -25.08 -11.23 4.14
CA ALA A 205 -24.71 -10.86 5.50
C ALA A 205 -23.40 -11.53 5.96
N ARG A 206 -23.24 -12.82 5.68
CA ARG A 206 -21.99 -13.55 5.98
C ARG A 206 -20.78 -13.02 5.22
N TYR A 207 -20.96 -12.63 3.96
CA TYR A 207 -19.89 -12.05 3.15
C TYR A 207 -19.46 -10.67 3.69
N GLN A 208 -20.43 -9.81 3.98
CA GLN A 208 -20.16 -8.48 4.55
C GLN A 208 -19.63 -8.55 5.98
N GLY A 209 -20.06 -9.53 6.76
CA GLY A 209 -19.59 -9.76 8.12
C GLY A 209 -18.18 -10.35 8.26
N ARG A 210 -17.45 -10.51 7.14
CA ARG A 210 -16.02 -10.84 7.15
C ARG A 210 -15.12 -9.63 7.44
N LEU A 211 -15.67 -8.43 7.35
CA LEU A 211 -15.01 -7.16 7.66
C LEU A 211 -15.20 -6.81 9.15
#